data_98bfcff382f93a4dec30f54fec2647c5
#
_entry.id   98bfcff382f93a4dec30f54fec2647c5
#
_cell.length_a   1.000
_cell.length_b   1.000
_cell.length_c   1.000
_cell.angle_alpha   90.00
_cell.angle_beta   90.00
_cell.angle_gamma   90.00
#
_symmetry.space_group_name_H-M   'P 1'
#
loop_
_entity.id
_entity.type
_entity.pdbx_description
1 polymer ?
#
loop_
_entity_poly.entity_id
_entity_poly.type
_entity_poly.pdbx_seq_one_letter_code
_entity_poly.pdbx_strand_id
1 'polypeptide(L)'
;MTASTNFLDQTFSITLELDPPRGPSADKIINQAKELEDLIHGVNVADCPMAKLRMSPIAVARLLQEKTTLQAIFHLTCRDRNLLGLQAELLGAAGLGVRHLLALTGDTPDMGDHPDATGVFDVDGIGLIKLAHQLNQGFALDGNPLNEPTHFSIGTTA
;
A
#
# COMPACT_ATOMS: atom_id res chain seq x y z
N MET A 1 -21.36 -1.82 -14.51
CA MET A 1 -20.23 -1.51 -13.58
C MET A 1 -20.86 -0.90 -12.33
N THR A 2 -21.02 -1.71 -11.28
CA THR A 2 -21.50 -1.22 -9.98
C THR A 2 -20.38 -0.39 -9.40
N ALA A 3 -20.65 0.88 -9.08
CA ALA A 3 -19.74 1.73 -8.32
C ALA A 3 -19.40 0.97 -7.03
N SER A 4 -18.15 0.55 -6.88
CA SER A 4 -17.66 0.02 -5.62
C SER A 4 -17.81 1.13 -4.60
N THR A 5 -18.80 1.03 -3.72
CA THR A 5 -18.92 1.92 -2.57
C THR A 5 -17.63 1.80 -1.78
N ASN A 6 -16.92 2.92 -1.65
CA ASN A 6 -15.70 2.95 -0.85
C ASN A 6 -16.07 2.50 0.57
N PHE A 7 -15.49 1.39 1.04
CA PHE A 7 -15.80 0.85 2.37
C PHE A 7 -15.51 1.86 3.50
N LEU A 8 -14.65 2.86 3.24
CA LEU A 8 -14.36 3.95 4.17
C LEU A 8 -15.54 4.92 4.35
N ASP A 9 -16.53 4.90 3.46
CA ASP A 9 -17.74 5.74 3.57
C ASP A 9 -18.83 5.09 4.47
N GLN A 10 -18.56 3.90 5.01
CA GLN A 10 -19.46 3.22 5.93
C GLN A 10 -19.33 3.78 7.34
N THR A 11 -20.43 3.72 8.12
CA THR A 11 -20.46 4.17 9.52
C THR A 11 -19.46 3.41 10.40
N PHE A 12 -19.18 2.16 10.06
CA PHE A 12 -18.22 1.31 10.76
C PHE A 12 -17.61 0.30 9.78
N SER A 13 -16.29 0.22 9.78
CA SER A 13 -15.54 -0.72 8.93
C SER A 13 -14.57 -1.54 9.77
N ILE A 14 -14.52 -2.84 9.50
CA ILE A 14 -13.55 -3.77 10.09
C ILE A 14 -12.51 -4.09 9.02
N THR A 15 -11.25 -3.90 9.34
CA THR A 15 -10.13 -4.32 8.51
C THR A 15 -9.21 -5.24 9.29
N LEU A 16 -8.58 -6.19 8.60
CA LEU A 16 -7.60 -7.09 9.18
C LEU A 16 -6.24 -6.80 8.57
N GLU A 17 -5.19 -6.76 9.39
CA GLU A 17 -3.83 -6.70 8.88
C GLU A 17 -3.29 -8.11 8.66
N LEU A 18 -2.71 -8.34 7.48
CA LEU A 18 -2.07 -9.58 7.08
C LEU A 18 -0.67 -9.29 6.55
N ASP A 19 0.32 -9.99 7.12
CA ASP A 19 1.70 -9.91 6.65
C ASP A 19 1.85 -10.64 5.31
N PRO A 20 2.42 -9.99 4.29
CA PRO A 20 2.79 -10.67 3.06
C PRO A 20 3.73 -11.84 3.31
N PRO A 21 3.73 -12.86 2.44
CA PRO A 21 4.63 -14.00 2.57
C PRO A 21 6.09 -13.59 2.34
N ARG A 22 7.03 -14.37 2.88
CA ARG A 22 8.48 -14.22 2.61
C ARG A 22 8.89 -14.77 1.23
N GLY A 23 8.02 -15.49 0.56
CA GLY A 23 8.25 -16.11 -0.75
C GLY A 23 7.24 -15.61 -1.80
N PRO A 24 7.27 -16.16 -3.01
CA PRO A 24 6.45 -15.68 -4.13
C PRO A 24 5.01 -16.20 -4.14
N SER A 25 4.62 -17.14 -3.25
CA SER A 25 3.23 -17.63 -3.17
C SER A 25 2.44 -16.85 -2.13
N ALA A 26 1.34 -16.24 -2.57
CA ALA A 26 0.37 -15.55 -1.73
C ALA A 26 -0.84 -16.43 -1.33
N ASP A 27 -0.83 -17.73 -1.63
CA ASP A 27 -2.01 -18.60 -1.44
C ASP A 27 -2.48 -18.64 0.01
N LYS A 28 -1.56 -18.66 0.97
CA LYS A 28 -1.90 -18.70 2.39
C LYS A 28 -2.68 -17.44 2.81
N ILE A 29 -2.19 -16.25 2.47
CA ILE A 29 -2.83 -14.97 2.83
C ILE A 29 -4.18 -14.82 2.13
N ILE A 30 -4.29 -15.26 0.88
CA ILE A 30 -5.53 -15.24 0.11
C ILE A 30 -6.57 -16.17 0.73
N ASN A 31 -6.18 -17.38 1.15
CA ASN A 31 -7.10 -18.31 1.81
C ASN A 31 -7.57 -17.78 3.16
N GLN A 32 -6.69 -17.20 3.95
CA GLN A 32 -7.06 -16.53 5.21
C GLN A 32 -8.06 -15.38 4.97
N ALA A 33 -7.84 -14.56 3.96
CA ALA A 33 -8.73 -13.48 3.60
C ALA A 33 -10.13 -14.00 3.18
N LYS A 34 -10.18 -15.08 2.38
CA LYS A 34 -11.44 -15.73 1.97
C LYS A 34 -12.25 -16.28 3.14
N GLU A 35 -11.60 -16.86 4.14
CA GLU A 35 -12.27 -17.39 5.34
C GLU A 35 -12.99 -16.29 6.15
N LEU A 36 -12.56 -15.04 5.98
CA LEU A 36 -13.06 -13.87 6.71
C LEU A 36 -13.88 -12.90 5.84
N GLU A 37 -14.05 -13.21 4.56
CA GLU A 37 -14.59 -12.32 3.53
C GLU A 37 -15.98 -11.76 3.88
N ASP A 38 -16.81 -12.55 4.58
CA ASP A 38 -18.14 -12.13 5.03
C ASP A 38 -18.13 -11.33 6.35
N LEU A 39 -16.97 -11.24 7.03
CA LEU A 39 -16.85 -10.64 8.37
C LEU A 39 -16.09 -9.32 8.37
N ILE A 40 -15.27 -9.06 7.35
CA ILE A 40 -14.41 -7.88 7.25
C ILE A 40 -14.66 -7.12 5.93
N HIS A 41 -14.29 -5.86 5.90
CA HIS A 41 -14.48 -5.00 4.73
C HIS A 41 -13.21 -4.83 3.90
N GLY A 42 -12.04 -5.03 4.52
CA GLY A 42 -10.77 -4.85 3.86
C GLY A 42 -9.59 -5.50 4.58
N VAL A 43 -8.48 -5.61 3.86
CA VAL A 43 -7.23 -6.19 4.34
C VAL A 43 -6.13 -5.15 4.23
N ASN A 44 -5.46 -4.86 5.35
CA ASN A 44 -4.21 -4.12 5.40
C ASN A 44 -3.06 -5.05 5.06
N VAL A 45 -2.24 -4.67 4.10
CA VAL A 45 -1.11 -5.45 3.59
C VAL A 45 0.18 -4.72 3.92
N ALA A 46 0.92 -5.22 4.91
CA ALA A 46 2.10 -4.55 5.45
C ALA A 46 3.28 -4.50 4.47
N ASP A 47 4.07 -3.41 4.49
CA ASP A 47 5.28 -3.21 3.68
C ASP A 47 6.54 -3.56 4.45
N CYS A 48 6.97 -4.82 4.38
CA CYS A 48 8.16 -5.32 5.06
C CYS A 48 8.22 -4.88 6.55
N PRO A 49 7.20 -5.24 7.37
CA PRO A 49 7.12 -4.81 8.76
C PRO A 49 8.36 -5.19 9.55
N MET A 50 8.80 -4.33 10.46
CA MET A 50 10.05 -4.46 11.21
C MET A 50 11.30 -4.60 10.31
N ALA A 51 11.28 -4.01 9.12
CA ALA A 51 12.34 -4.12 8.10
C ALA A 51 12.72 -5.57 7.72
N LYS A 52 11.76 -6.49 7.80
CA LYS A 52 11.93 -7.91 7.42
C LYS A 52 11.39 -8.18 6.04
N LEU A 53 12.12 -8.95 5.24
CA LEU A 53 11.77 -9.29 3.86
C LEU A 53 10.36 -9.88 3.76
N ARG A 54 9.54 -9.25 2.93
CA ARG A 54 8.21 -9.71 2.53
C ARG A 54 7.97 -9.45 1.03
N MET A 55 7.01 -10.15 0.47
CA MET A 55 6.52 -9.89 -0.87
C MET A 55 5.96 -8.46 -0.95
N SER A 56 6.06 -7.82 -2.13
CA SER A 56 5.53 -6.47 -2.36
C SER A 56 4.05 -6.37 -1.93
N PRO A 57 3.71 -5.38 -1.08
CA PRO A 57 2.32 -5.18 -0.64
C PRO A 57 1.38 -4.83 -1.79
N ILE A 58 1.86 -4.12 -2.82
CA ILE A 58 1.08 -3.80 -4.02
C ILE A 58 0.73 -5.06 -4.80
N ALA A 59 1.70 -5.97 -4.95
CA ALA A 59 1.46 -7.25 -5.63
C ALA A 59 0.43 -8.11 -4.86
N VAL A 60 0.58 -8.21 -3.53
CA VAL A 60 -0.37 -8.96 -2.69
C VAL A 60 -1.75 -8.31 -2.70
N ALA A 61 -1.83 -6.98 -2.60
CA ALA A 61 -3.09 -6.24 -2.68
C ALA A 61 -3.82 -6.52 -4.00
N ARG A 62 -3.11 -6.51 -5.11
CA ARG A 62 -3.69 -6.85 -6.41
C ARG A 62 -4.22 -8.29 -6.46
N LEU A 63 -3.44 -9.26 -5.96
CA LEU A 63 -3.86 -10.67 -5.90
C LEU A 63 -5.08 -10.88 -5.00
N LEU A 64 -5.17 -10.16 -3.88
CA LEU A 64 -6.35 -10.19 -3.01
C LEU A 64 -7.58 -9.66 -3.73
N GLN A 65 -7.49 -8.51 -4.39
CA GLN A 65 -8.61 -7.94 -5.17
C GLN A 65 -9.07 -8.82 -6.34
N GLU A 66 -8.17 -9.61 -6.92
CA GLU A 66 -8.53 -10.56 -7.99
C GLU A 66 -9.24 -11.82 -7.48
N LYS A 67 -8.95 -12.23 -6.26
CA LYS A 67 -9.37 -13.54 -5.73
C LYS A 67 -10.39 -13.47 -4.59
N THR A 68 -10.71 -12.26 -4.11
CA THR A 68 -11.69 -11.98 -3.04
C THR A 68 -12.55 -10.77 -3.40
N THR A 69 -13.60 -10.52 -2.64
CA THR A 69 -14.41 -9.29 -2.72
C THR A 69 -13.88 -8.16 -1.84
N LEU A 70 -12.84 -8.45 -1.03
CA LEU A 70 -12.29 -7.52 -0.05
C LEU A 70 -11.52 -6.37 -0.70
N GLN A 71 -11.61 -5.20 -0.11
CA GLN A 71 -10.73 -4.08 -0.44
C GLN A 71 -9.33 -4.31 0.15
N ALA A 72 -8.30 -4.02 -0.61
CA ALA A 72 -6.92 -4.12 -0.13
C ALA A 72 -6.34 -2.73 0.12
N ILE A 73 -5.82 -2.52 1.32
CA ILE A 73 -5.11 -1.31 1.74
C ILE A 73 -3.62 -1.68 1.76
N PHE A 74 -2.86 -1.20 0.78
CA PHE A 74 -1.43 -1.46 0.80
C PHE A 74 -0.71 -0.42 1.65
N HIS A 75 0.22 -0.89 2.48
CA HIS A 75 1.15 0.00 3.17
C HIS A 75 2.30 0.36 2.23
N LEU A 76 2.83 1.55 2.36
CA LEU A 76 4.02 1.99 1.66
C LEU A 76 4.91 2.77 2.61
N THR A 77 6.17 2.35 2.72
CA THR A 77 7.17 2.98 3.58
C THR A 77 8.17 3.81 2.77
N CYS A 78 8.74 4.82 3.41
CA CYS A 78 9.78 5.66 2.83
C CYS A 78 11.20 5.06 2.98
N ARG A 79 11.32 3.94 3.73
CA ARG A 79 12.61 3.33 4.10
C ARG A 79 13.46 2.90 2.92
N ASP A 80 12.87 2.20 1.95
CA ASP A 80 13.63 1.45 0.93
C ASP A 80 13.63 2.13 -0.44
N ARG A 81 12.92 3.24 -0.58
CA ARG A 81 12.64 3.86 -1.88
C ARG A 81 12.96 5.35 -1.86
N ASN A 82 13.70 5.81 -2.87
CA ASN A 82 13.88 7.25 -3.10
C ASN A 82 12.60 7.86 -3.73
N LEU A 83 12.59 9.19 -3.89
CA LEU A 83 11.45 9.93 -4.44
C LEU A 83 10.97 9.40 -5.79
N LEU A 84 11.89 8.97 -6.67
CA LEU A 84 11.52 8.40 -7.95
C LEU A 84 10.87 7.03 -7.79
N GLY A 85 11.43 6.17 -6.93
CA GLY A 85 10.88 4.86 -6.61
C GLY A 85 9.49 4.95 -5.99
N LEU A 86 9.28 5.87 -5.03
CA LEU A 86 7.98 6.08 -4.40
C LEU A 86 6.91 6.49 -5.43
N GLN A 87 7.23 7.41 -6.33
CA GLN A 87 6.31 7.82 -7.41
C GLN A 87 6.00 6.66 -8.36
N ALA A 88 7.02 5.90 -8.78
CA ALA A 88 6.86 4.76 -9.68
C ALA A 88 5.97 3.67 -9.07
N GLU A 89 6.17 3.35 -7.77
CA GLU A 89 5.33 2.38 -7.04
C GLU A 89 3.87 2.85 -6.96
N LEU A 90 3.63 4.12 -6.65
CA LEU A 90 2.28 4.68 -6.59
C LEU A 90 1.60 4.65 -7.96
N LEU A 91 2.29 5.07 -9.02
CA LEU A 91 1.74 4.98 -10.40
C LEU A 91 1.47 3.53 -10.79
N GLY A 92 2.34 2.60 -10.42
CA GLY A 92 2.15 1.16 -10.62
C GLY A 92 0.91 0.64 -9.87
N ALA A 93 0.74 0.99 -8.60
CA ALA A 93 -0.43 0.65 -7.81
C ALA A 93 -1.72 1.19 -8.44
N ALA A 94 -1.74 2.46 -8.86
CA ALA A 94 -2.87 3.08 -9.53
C ALA A 94 -3.23 2.35 -10.84
N GLY A 95 -2.22 2.03 -11.66
CA GLY A 95 -2.38 1.27 -12.92
C GLY A 95 -2.92 -0.14 -12.72
N LEU A 96 -2.62 -0.77 -11.59
CA LEU A 96 -3.16 -2.07 -11.17
C LEU A 96 -4.55 -1.95 -10.52
N GLY A 97 -5.09 -0.75 -10.32
CA GLY A 97 -6.36 -0.52 -9.65
C GLY A 97 -6.30 -0.68 -8.13
N VAL A 98 -5.11 -0.68 -7.52
CA VAL A 98 -4.91 -0.69 -6.06
C VAL A 98 -4.91 0.76 -5.58
N ARG A 99 -5.92 1.16 -4.78
CA ARG A 99 -6.21 2.57 -4.53
C ARG A 99 -6.20 3.01 -3.08
N HIS A 100 -6.18 2.07 -2.12
CA HIS A 100 -6.16 2.42 -0.70
C HIS A 100 -4.74 2.33 -0.18
N LEU A 101 -4.16 3.47 0.16
CA LEU A 101 -2.79 3.63 0.64
C LEU A 101 -2.78 3.92 2.14
N LEU A 102 -1.96 3.18 2.90
CA LEU A 102 -1.51 3.59 4.23
C LEU A 102 -0.06 4.06 4.11
N ALA A 103 0.14 5.37 4.18
CA ALA A 103 1.46 6.00 4.07
C ALA A 103 2.19 5.97 5.41
N LEU A 104 3.40 5.42 5.44
CA LEU A 104 4.20 5.22 6.64
C LEU A 104 5.63 5.73 6.42
N THR A 105 6.29 6.16 7.50
CA THR A 105 7.73 6.42 7.47
C THR A 105 8.49 5.09 7.33
N GLY A 106 8.12 4.10 8.11
CA GLY A 106 8.72 2.77 8.16
C GLY A 106 9.79 2.63 9.25
N ASP A 107 10.00 1.39 9.69
CA ASP A 107 11.03 1.02 10.66
C ASP A 107 12.43 1.16 10.06
N THR A 108 13.43 1.44 10.86
CA THR A 108 14.82 1.55 10.39
C THR A 108 15.41 0.19 10.02
N PRO A 109 16.35 0.12 9.05
CA PRO A 109 16.95 -1.14 8.58
C PRO A 109 17.61 -1.97 9.69
N ASP A 110 18.18 -1.33 10.72
CA ASP A 110 18.85 -1.97 11.84
C ASP A 110 17.93 -2.89 12.67
N MET A 111 16.61 -2.72 12.57
CA MET A 111 15.61 -3.59 13.21
C MET A 111 15.36 -4.91 12.46
N GLY A 112 15.84 -5.05 11.22
CA GLY A 112 15.40 -6.08 10.31
C GLY A 112 16.44 -7.08 9.83
N ASP A 113 16.14 -7.66 8.67
CA ASP A 113 16.97 -8.74 8.07
C ASP A 113 18.31 -8.22 7.50
N HIS A 114 18.39 -6.91 7.20
CA HIS A 114 19.56 -6.27 6.60
C HIS A 114 19.96 -5.00 7.36
N PRO A 115 20.55 -5.14 8.57
CA PRO A 115 20.83 -4.00 9.45
C PRO A 115 21.83 -3.00 8.85
N ASP A 116 22.68 -3.45 7.92
CA ASP A 116 23.67 -2.60 7.25
C ASP A 116 23.15 -1.99 5.93
N ALA A 117 21.89 -2.23 5.56
CA ALA A 117 21.30 -1.63 4.37
C ALA A 117 21.09 -0.13 4.58
N THR A 118 21.23 0.65 3.51
CA THR A 118 20.95 2.08 3.54
C THR A 118 19.46 2.35 3.64
N GLY A 119 19.01 2.98 4.72
CA GLY A 119 17.70 3.58 4.80
C GLY A 119 17.68 4.87 3.97
N VAL A 120 16.75 4.97 3.03
CA VAL A 120 16.69 6.11 2.09
C VAL A 120 16.05 7.32 2.75
N PHE A 121 14.80 7.20 3.19
CA PHE A 121 14.06 8.24 3.90
C PHE A 121 14.18 9.65 3.29
N ASP A 122 14.12 9.78 1.96
CA ASP A 122 14.07 11.08 1.28
C ASP A 122 12.89 11.93 1.76
N VAL A 123 11.83 11.26 2.22
CA VAL A 123 10.66 11.84 2.88
C VAL A 123 10.22 10.95 4.03
N ASP A 124 9.39 11.50 4.92
CA ASP A 124 8.65 10.77 5.96
C ASP A 124 7.23 10.43 5.49
N GLY A 125 6.43 9.85 6.38
CA GLY A 125 5.03 9.51 6.09
C GLY A 125 4.19 10.73 5.66
N ILE A 126 4.44 11.91 6.24
CA ILE A 126 3.76 13.16 5.86
C ILE A 126 4.17 13.59 4.45
N GLY A 127 5.46 13.48 4.13
CA GLY A 127 5.98 13.73 2.79
C GLY A 127 5.38 12.79 1.75
N LEU A 128 5.23 11.51 2.09
CA LEU A 128 4.58 10.52 1.23
C LEU A 128 3.09 10.82 1.00
N ILE A 129 2.36 11.29 2.02
CA ILE A 129 0.96 11.75 1.87
C ILE A 129 0.90 12.91 0.87
N LYS A 130 1.76 13.92 1.01
CA LYS A 130 1.81 15.07 0.10
C LYS A 130 2.11 14.64 -1.34
N LEU A 131 3.04 13.69 -1.52
CA LEU A 131 3.38 13.13 -2.81
C LEU A 131 2.16 12.42 -3.44
N ALA A 132 1.51 11.51 -2.73
CA ALA A 132 0.34 10.81 -3.21
C ALA A 132 -0.83 11.76 -3.53
N HIS A 133 -1.01 12.81 -2.71
CA HIS A 133 -2.00 13.85 -2.97
C HIS A 133 -1.71 14.64 -4.25
N GLN A 134 -0.44 14.97 -4.52
CA GLN A 134 -0.04 15.66 -5.75
C GLN A 134 -0.28 14.78 -7.00
N LEU A 135 -0.02 13.47 -6.92
CA LEU A 135 -0.37 12.54 -7.98
C LEU A 135 -1.90 12.47 -8.21
N ASN A 136 -2.70 12.56 -7.15
CA ASN A 136 -4.17 12.67 -7.26
C ASN A 136 -4.62 13.97 -7.95
N GLN A 137 -3.82 15.03 -7.91
CA GLN A 137 -4.06 16.27 -8.65
C GLN A 137 -3.59 16.20 -10.11
N GLY A 138 -2.97 15.10 -10.54
CA GLY A 138 -2.49 14.89 -11.89
C GLY A 138 -1.08 15.44 -12.18
N PHE A 139 -0.27 15.65 -11.13
CA PHE A 139 1.09 16.17 -11.27
C PHE A 139 2.12 15.27 -10.58
N ALA A 140 3.25 15.06 -11.21
CA ALA A 140 4.43 14.48 -10.57
C ALA A 140 5.10 15.49 -9.62
N LEU A 141 6.04 15.01 -8.78
CA LEU A 141 6.66 15.85 -7.76
C LEU A 141 7.49 17.02 -8.35
N ASP A 142 8.01 16.84 -9.55
CA ASP A 142 8.72 17.88 -10.33
C ASP A 142 7.79 18.94 -10.96
N GLY A 143 6.46 18.81 -10.78
CA GLY A 143 5.45 19.70 -11.32
C GLY A 143 5.00 19.37 -12.75
N ASN A 144 5.58 18.35 -13.39
CA ASN A 144 5.14 17.93 -14.71
C ASN A 144 3.77 17.21 -14.64
N PRO A 145 2.87 17.46 -15.60
CA PRO A 145 1.57 16.79 -15.63
C PRO A 145 1.72 15.31 -15.94
N LEU A 146 0.88 14.50 -15.28
CA LEU A 146 0.67 13.10 -15.62
C LEU A 146 -0.29 13.01 -16.82
N ASN A 147 -0.32 11.85 -17.48
CA ASN A 147 -1.29 11.57 -18.54
C ASN A 147 -2.74 11.49 -18.00
N GLU A 148 -2.88 11.08 -16.74
CA GLU A 148 -4.14 11.09 -15.98
C GLU A 148 -3.87 11.18 -14.47
N PRO A 149 -4.77 11.77 -13.66
CA PRO A 149 -4.61 11.80 -12.22
C PRO A 149 -4.79 10.42 -11.60
N THR A 150 -4.12 10.18 -10.46
CA THR A 150 -4.42 9.02 -9.62
C THR A 150 -5.64 9.30 -8.73
N HIS A 151 -6.16 8.24 -8.07
CA HIS A 151 -7.35 8.35 -7.20
C HIS A 151 -7.14 7.56 -5.91
N PHE A 152 -6.07 7.87 -5.18
CA PHE A 152 -5.79 7.21 -3.91
C PHE A 152 -6.69 7.74 -2.78
N SER A 153 -7.26 6.81 -2.01
CA SER A 153 -7.67 7.08 -0.63
C SER A 153 -6.42 6.93 0.24
N ILE A 154 -6.04 8.00 0.94
CA ILE A 154 -4.76 8.08 1.64
C ILE A 154 -5.02 8.13 3.15
N GLY A 155 -4.45 7.18 3.87
CA GLY A 155 -4.42 7.13 5.33
C GLY A 155 -3.00 7.10 5.87
N THR A 156 -2.87 7.30 7.18
CA THR A 156 -1.62 7.14 7.94
C THR A 156 -1.95 6.73 9.37
N THR A 157 -0.93 6.31 10.11
CA THR A 157 -1.01 6.11 11.56
C THR A 157 -0.64 7.40 12.30
N ALA A 158 -1.25 7.62 13.45
CA ALA A 158 -0.92 8.73 14.36
C ALA A 158 0.10 8.26 15.42
#